data_b5a9ae331206ad6ab0066e9c0e4adf55
#
_entry.id   b5a9ae331206ad6ab0066e9c0e4adf55
#
_cell.length_a   1.000
_cell.length_b   1.000
_cell.length_c   1.000
_cell.angle_alpha   90.00
_cell.angle_beta   90.00
_cell.angle_gamma   90.00
#
_symmetry.space_group_name_H-M   'P 1'
#
loop_
_entity.id
_entity.type
_entity.pdbx_description
1 polymer ?
#
loop_
_entity_poly.entity_id
_entity_poly.type
_entity_poly.pdbx_seq_one_letter_code
_entity_poly.pdbx_strand_id
1 'polypeptide(L)'
;MKVLVTGGAGVVGKALCRELQARGVCVRVLTLPGDTGVDLLPEGVEVVYGDVADYASIRPAFDGVDGVFHLAAILLSRNASAFERINAGGTRNVVSACQDAGVRRLLYVSSISVTYPVLTPYGASKLAGESAVKESGLDWTIVRPTLVIGDGGGVEFRMYADFVCRFPVYPLPGGGTARKKPVRSVDLVKGIAAAGLAPEAIGNTYALAGPEVMTMAEMAERILRTAGKCHLMVPLPWWIAKRLAVLRNWIGGRRVSAEQALAGFLYDAVPDIENARKDLDYSPEKAL
;
A
#
# COMPACT_ATOMS: atom_id res chain seq x y z
N MET A 1 8.79 -23.42 -6.76
CA MET A 1 7.94 -22.30 -7.20
C MET A 1 8.78 -21.04 -7.25
N LYS A 2 8.71 -20.30 -8.34
CA LYS A 2 9.39 -19.00 -8.53
C LYS A 2 8.36 -17.91 -8.78
N VAL A 3 8.44 -16.79 -8.06
CA VAL A 3 7.49 -15.69 -8.23
C VAL A 3 8.18 -14.40 -8.59
N LEU A 4 7.46 -13.55 -9.34
CA LEU A 4 7.87 -12.18 -9.64
C LEU A 4 7.19 -11.22 -8.64
N VAL A 5 7.98 -10.36 -8.01
CA VAL A 5 7.48 -9.28 -7.14
C VAL A 5 7.79 -7.94 -7.79
N THR A 6 6.78 -7.26 -8.32
CA THR A 6 6.95 -5.89 -8.81
C THR A 6 6.92 -4.91 -7.63
N GLY A 7 7.81 -3.92 -7.63
CA GLY A 7 7.96 -3.03 -6.48
C GLY A 7 8.61 -3.71 -5.27
N GLY A 8 9.32 -4.81 -5.49
CA GLY A 8 9.98 -5.60 -4.46
C GLY A 8 11.08 -4.84 -3.69
N ALA A 9 11.73 -3.84 -4.30
CA ALA A 9 12.70 -2.97 -3.64
C ALA A 9 12.07 -1.92 -2.70
N GLY A 10 10.74 -1.76 -2.73
CA GLY A 10 10.00 -0.91 -1.80
C GLY A 10 9.98 -1.45 -0.37
N VAL A 11 9.47 -0.66 0.57
CA VAL A 11 9.45 -0.99 2.00
C VAL A 11 8.68 -2.29 2.28
N VAL A 12 7.43 -2.40 1.80
CA VAL A 12 6.61 -3.61 1.94
C VAL A 12 7.18 -4.76 1.09
N GLY A 13 7.68 -4.43 -0.11
CA GLY A 13 8.23 -5.41 -1.05
C GLY A 13 9.42 -6.18 -0.48
N LYS A 14 10.38 -5.50 0.16
CA LYS A 14 11.53 -6.14 0.80
C LYS A 14 11.14 -7.09 1.94
N ALA A 15 10.17 -6.68 2.75
CA ALA A 15 9.65 -7.53 3.82
C ALA A 15 8.91 -8.74 3.25
N LEU A 16 8.14 -8.55 2.16
CA LEU A 16 7.47 -9.65 1.45
C LEU A 16 8.49 -10.62 0.82
N CYS A 17 9.58 -10.12 0.23
CA CYS A 17 10.63 -11.00 -0.32
C CYS A 17 11.22 -11.93 0.75
N ARG A 18 11.50 -11.40 1.97
CA ARG A 18 11.96 -12.21 3.11
C ARG A 18 10.93 -13.27 3.52
N GLU A 19 9.67 -12.87 3.62
CA GLU A 19 8.57 -13.78 3.99
C GLU A 19 8.38 -14.89 2.96
N LEU A 20 8.44 -14.57 1.67
CA LEU A 20 8.32 -15.56 0.59
C LEU A 20 9.50 -16.55 0.60
N GLN A 21 10.71 -16.06 0.80
CA GLN A 21 11.90 -16.94 0.93
C GLN A 21 11.81 -17.85 2.17
N ALA A 22 11.33 -17.32 3.31
CA ALA A 22 11.09 -18.12 4.52
C ALA A 22 10.08 -19.26 4.28
N ARG A 23 9.20 -19.11 3.29
CA ARG A 23 8.25 -20.14 2.83
C ARG A 23 8.82 -21.04 1.71
N GLY A 24 10.10 -20.93 1.40
CA GLY A 24 10.76 -21.75 0.36
C GLY A 24 10.45 -21.33 -1.08
N VAL A 25 9.98 -20.09 -1.30
CA VAL A 25 9.65 -19.56 -2.62
C VAL A 25 10.86 -18.81 -3.18
N CYS A 26 11.26 -19.12 -4.42
CA CYS A 26 12.28 -18.35 -5.14
C CYS A 26 11.68 -17.02 -5.60
N VAL A 27 12.39 -15.93 -5.35
CA VAL A 27 11.89 -14.58 -5.63
C VAL A 27 12.70 -13.88 -6.71
N ARG A 28 12.01 -13.39 -7.75
CA ARG A 28 12.52 -12.41 -8.69
C ARG A 28 11.86 -11.07 -8.39
N VAL A 29 12.63 -9.99 -8.34
CA VAL A 29 12.14 -8.63 -8.13
C VAL A 29 12.25 -7.83 -9.42
N LEU A 30 11.15 -7.19 -9.81
CA LEU A 30 11.16 -6.15 -10.85
C LEU A 30 11.14 -4.77 -10.17
N THR A 31 12.14 -3.96 -10.49
CA THR A 31 12.28 -2.60 -9.97
C THR A 31 12.84 -1.64 -11.01
N LEU A 32 12.79 -0.33 -10.73
CA LEU A 32 13.32 0.68 -11.63
C LEU A 32 14.86 0.64 -11.69
N PRO A 33 15.48 0.94 -12.82
CA PRO A 33 16.92 1.17 -12.88
C PRO A 33 17.34 2.26 -11.89
N GLY A 34 18.40 2.00 -11.11
CA GLY A 34 18.91 2.94 -10.11
C GLY A 34 18.13 3.00 -8.80
N ASP A 35 17.20 2.08 -8.56
CA ASP A 35 16.52 1.98 -7.26
C ASP A 35 17.49 1.45 -6.19
N THR A 36 17.89 2.31 -5.25
CA THR A 36 18.81 1.97 -4.14
C THR A 36 18.22 0.99 -3.13
N GLY A 37 16.91 0.73 -3.19
CA GLY A 37 16.26 -0.28 -2.37
C GLY A 37 16.74 -1.70 -2.66
N VAL A 38 17.38 -1.92 -3.82
CA VAL A 38 17.95 -3.21 -4.23
C VAL A 38 19.02 -3.68 -3.25
N ASP A 39 19.87 -2.78 -2.75
CA ASP A 39 20.95 -3.11 -1.81
C ASP A 39 20.46 -3.67 -0.46
N LEU A 40 19.16 -3.51 -0.19
CA LEU A 40 18.51 -3.98 1.05
C LEU A 40 17.62 -5.22 0.83
N LEU A 41 17.63 -5.79 -0.37
CA LEU A 41 16.95 -7.06 -0.64
C LEU A 41 17.66 -8.21 0.09
N PRO A 42 16.93 -9.25 0.48
CA PRO A 42 17.56 -10.44 1.03
C PRO A 42 18.42 -11.15 -0.02
N GLU A 43 19.44 -11.87 0.46
CA GLU A 43 20.35 -12.67 -0.39
C GLU A 43 19.56 -13.71 -1.21
N GLY A 44 20.01 -13.99 -2.42
CA GLY A 44 19.39 -14.97 -3.32
C GLY A 44 18.15 -14.47 -4.08
N VAL A 45 17.78 -13.19 -3.95
CA VAL A 45 16.75 -12.58 -4.79
C VAL A 45 17.32 -12.22 -6.15
N GLU A 46 16.67 -12.69 -7.22
CA GLU A 46 16.99 -12.28 -8.58
C GLU A 46 16.42 -10.88 -8.86
N VAL A 47 17.22 -9.97 -9.39
CA VAL A 47 16.79 -8.59 -9.70
C VAL A 47 16.74 -8.38 -11.21
N VAL A 48 15.61 -7.87 -11.68
CA VAL A 48 15.39 -7.45 -13.07
C VAL A 48 14.91 -6.00 -13.08
N TYR A 49 15.41 -5.22 -14.03
CA TYR A 49 15.07 -3.80 -14.12
C TYR A 49 14.03 -3.53 -15.20
N GLY A 50 13.04 -2.68 -14.90
CA GLY A 50 12.01 -2.25 -15.81
C GLY A 50 11.02 -1.29 -15.14
N ASP A 51 10.30 -0.51 -15.94
CA ASP A 51 9.23 0.40 -15.48
C ASP A 51 7.87 -0.23 -15.81
N VAL A 52 7.01 -0.45 -14.82
CA VAL A 52 5.65 -0.99 -15.05
C VAL A 52 4.84 -0.12 -16.01
N ALA A 53 5.16 1.16 -16.16
CA ALA A 53 4.54 2.03 -17.15
C ALA A 53 5.02 1.78 -18.59
N ASP A 54 6.06 0.97 -18.78
CA ASP A 54 6.60 0.58 -20.09
C ASP A 54 6.54 -0.96 -20.23
N TYR A 55 5.54 -1.43 -20.99
CA TYR A 55 5.31 -2.85 -21.21
C TYR A 55 6.55 -3.58 -21.75
N ALA A 56 7.25 -3.00 -22.73
CA ALA A 56 8.39 -3.65 -23.37
C ALA A 56 9.53 -3.88 -22.37
N SER A 57 9.73 -2.97 -21.44
CA SER A 57 10.77 -3.07 -20.41
C SER A 57 10.51 -4.15 -19.37
N ILE A 58 9.24 -4.48 -19.12
CA ILE A 58 8.88 -5.45 -18.05
C ILE A 58 8.62 -6.86 -18.57
N ARG A 59 8.21 -7.03 -19.85
CA ARG A 59 7.77 -8.32 -20.38
C ARG A 59 8.77 -9.47 -20.14
N PRO A 60 10.10 -9.29 -20.33
CA PRO A 60 11.06 -10.38 -20.12
C PRO A 60 11.14 -10.86 -18.64
N ALA A 61 10.75 -10.01 -17.67
CA ALA A 61 10.77 -10.38 -16.26
C ALA A 61 9.77 -11.49 -15.90
N PHE A 62 8.76 -11.73 -16.75
CA PHE A 62 7.69 -12.69 -16.51
C PHE A 62 8.04 -14.11 -17.01
N ASP A 63 9.13 -14.28 -17.74
CA ASP A 63 9.51 -15.58 -18.28
C ASP A 63 10.00 -16.53 -17.17
N GLY A 64 9.41 -17.71 -17.11
CA GLY A 64 9.79 -18.77 -16.18
C GLY A 64 9.41 -18.51 -14.71
N VAL A 65 8.38 -17.68 -14.46
CA VAL A 65 7.79 -17.52 -13.14
C VAL A 65 6.42 -18.19 -13.05
N ASP A 66 6.09 -18.72 -11.89
CA ASP A 66 4.83 -19.44 -11.63
C ASP A 66 3.71 -18.50 -11.19
N GLY A 67 4.04 -17.28 -10.72
CA GLY A 67 3.07 -16.31 -10.25
C GLY A 67 3.66 -14.93 -10.04
N VAL A 68 2.79 -13.93 -9.91
CA VAL A 68 3.17 -12.51 -9.78
C VAL A 68 2.52 -11.90 -8.54
N PHE A 69 3.33 -11.18 -7.77
CA PHE A 69 2.91 -10.30 -6.69
C PHE A 69 3.10 -8.86 -7.17
N HIS A 70 2.01 -8.18 -7.49
CA HIS A 70 2.07 -6.82 -8.05
C HIS A 70 1.87 -5.77 -6.95
N LEU A 71 3.00 -5.20 -6.46
CA LEU A 71 3.04 -4.15 -5.44
C LEU A 71 3.43 -2.79 -6.01
N ALA A 72 4.02 -2.74 -7.22
CA ALA A 72 4.51 -1.50 -7.81
C ALA A 72 3.39 -0.46 -7.94
N ALA A 73 3.57 0.67 -7.28
CA ALA A 73 2.66 1.80 -7.34
C ALA A 73 3.36 3.07 -6.80
N ILE A 74 2.94 4.23 -7.29
CA ILE A 74 3.25 5.49 -6.64
C ILE A 74 2.12 5.84 -5.66
N LEU A 75 2.51 6.27 -4.46
CA LEU A 75 1.58 6.68 -3.39
C LEU A 75 1.33 8.19 -3.41
N LEU A 76 2.32 8.96 -3.84
CA LEU A 76 2.35 10.40 -3.74
C LEU A 76 2.74 11.03 -5.08
N SER A 77 1.90 11.91 -5.60
CA SER A 77 2.19 12.73 -6.78
C SER A 77 1.36 14.01 -6.76
N ARG A 78 1.92 15.09 -7.31
CA ARG A 78 1.15 16.30 -7.63
C ARG A 78 0.36 16.18 -8.92
N ASN A 79 0.85 15.35 -9.82
CA ASN A 79 0.24 15.13 -11.10
C ASN A 79 -0.71 13.93 -11.02
N ALA A 80 -2.02 14.19 -11.11
CA ALA A 80 -3.02 13.14 -11.08
C ALA A 80 -2.85 12.13 -12.23
N SER A 81 -2.37 12.57 -13.41
CA SER A 81 -2.13 11.69 -14.55
C SER A 81 -0.99 10.69 -14.30
N ALA A 82 -0.08 10.98 -13.36
CA ALA A 82 0.97 10.02 -12.99
C ALA A 82 0.38 8.79 -12.30
N PHE A 83 -0.67 8.94 -11.50
CA PHE A 83 -1.37 7.80 -10.89
C PHE A 83 -2.04 6.93 -11.96
N GLU A 84 -2.71 7.55 -12.93
CA GLU A 84 -3.33 6.80 -14.03
C GLU A 84 -2.27 6.06 -14.86
N ARG A 85 -1.19 6.72 -15.25
CA ARG A 85 -0.14 6.12 -16.08
C ARG A 85 0.59 4.98 -15.35
N ILE A 86 1.00 5.20 -14.09
CA ILE A 86 1.89 4.26 -13.37
C ILE A 86 1.06 3.20 -12.64
N ASN A 87 0.02 3.58 -11.90
CA ASN A 87 -0.75 2.60 -11.11
C ASN A 87 -1.73 1.83 -12.00
N ALA A 88 -2.66 2.52 -12.68
CA ALA A 88 -3.66 1.84 -13.50
C ALA A 88 -3.04 1.29 -14.80
N GLY A 89 -2.29 2.09 -15.54
CA GLY A 89 -1.58 1.68 -16.77
C GLY A 89 -0.56 0.59 -16.50
N GLY A 90 0.27 0.77 -15.46
CA GLY A 90 1.23 -0.24 -15.04
C GLY A 90 0.58 -1.58 -14.66
N THR A 91 -0.58 -1.54 -13.98
CA THR A 91 -1.33 -2.78 -13.67
C THR A 91 -1.85 -3.45 -14.94
N ARG A 92 -2.36 -2.68 -15.92
CA ARG A 92 -2.75 -3.25 -17.24
C ARG A 92 -1.57 -3.89 -17.95
N ASN A 93 -0.39 -3.26 -17.93
CA ASN A 93 0.83 -3.84 -18.51
C ASN A 93 1.24 -5.14 -17.83
N VAL A 94 1.15 -5.20 -16.48
CA VAL A 94 1.43 -6.41 -15.71
C VAL A 94 0.44 -7.54 -16.06
N VAL A 95 -0.85 -7.24 -16.19
CA VAL A 95 -1.87 -8.19 -16.64
C VAL A 95 -1.55 -8.74 -18.03
N SER A 96 -1.25 -7.86 -18.98
CA SER A 96 -0.88 -8.28 -20.36
C SER A 96 0.39 -9.13 -20.36
N ALA A 97 1.40 -8.75 -19.57
CA ALA A 97 2.64 -9.52 -19.46
C ALA A 97 2.43 -10.91 -18.83
N CYS A 98 1.52 -11.04 -17.85
CA CYS A 98 1.10 -12.35 -17.33
C CYS A 98 0.46 -13.21 -18.44
N GLN A 99 -0.48 -12.65 -19.17
CA GLN A 99 -1.19 -13.35 -20.26
C GLN A 99 -0.22 -13.84 -21.35
N ASP A 100 0.67 -12.95 -21.82
CA ASP A 100 1.65 -13.24 -22.89
C ASP A 100 2.75 -14.23 -22.43
N ALA A 101 3.03 -14.30 -21.13
CA ALA A 101 3.98 -15.27 -20.56
C ALA A 101 3.31 -16.59 -20.13
N GLY A 102 1.97 -16.70 -20.20
CA GLY A 102 1.23 -17.84 -19.71
C GLY A 102 1.20 -17.96 -18.18
N VAL A 103 1.52 -16.89 -17.46
CA VAL A 103 1.49 -16.85 -15.98
C VAL A 103 0.06 -16.60 -15.54
N ARG A 104 -0.57 -17.61 -14.92
CA ARG A 104 -1.96 -17.50 -14.52
C ARG A 104 -2.16 -16.84 -13.16
N ARG A 105 -1.27 -17.08 -12.19
CA ARG A 105 -1.44 -16.62 -10.80
C ARG A 105 -1.00 -15.17 -10.62
N LEU A 106 -1.92 -14.28 -10.24
CA LEU A 106 -1.67 -12.85 -10.01
C LEU A 106 -2.25 -12.40 -8.66
N LEU A 107 -1.41 -11.97 -7.74
CA LEU A 107 -1.82 -11.21 -6.56
C LEU A 107 -1.60 -9.73 -6.82
N TYR A 108 -2.65 -8.93 -6.62
CA TYR A 108 -2.62 -7.47 -6.73
C TYR A 108 -2.77 -6.80 -5.37
N VAL A 109 -1.80 -5.98 -5.00
CA VAL A 109 -1.90 -5.15 -3.78
C VAL A 109 -2.57 -3.83 -4.13
N SER A 110 -3.84 -3.72 -3.76
CA SER A 110 -4.68 -2.52 -3.87
C SER A 110 -4.52 -1.62 -2.62
N SER A 111 -5.58 -0.99 -2.18
CA SER A 111 -5.63 -0.14 -0.98
C SER A 111 -7.05 -0.06 -0.44
N ILE A 112 -7.20 0.09 0.86
CA ILE A 112 -8.52 0.37 1.46
C ILE A 112 -9.13 1.69 0.96
N SER A 113 -8.33 2.62 0.45
CA SER A 113 -8.79 3.90 -0.09
C SER A 113 -9.73 3.78 -1.30
N VAL A 114 -9.78 2.61 -1.95
CA VAL A 114 -10.77 2.33 -3.03
C VAL A 114 -12.20 2.25 -2.51
N THR A 115 -12.39 2.11 -1.20
CA THR A 115 -13.72 2.04 -0.56
C THR A 115 -14.20 3.40 -0.04
N TYR A 116 -13.42 4.46 -0.20
CA TYR A 116 -13.81 5.78 0.28
C TYR A 116 -14.95 6.36 -0.55
N PRO A 117 -15.91 7.08 0.07
CA PRO A 117 -17.05 7.68 -0.63
C PRO A 117 -16.65 8.64 -1.75
N VAL A 118 -15.52 9.33 -1.57
CA VAL A 118 -14.91 10.18 -2.61
C VAL A 118 -13.48 9.72 -2.83
N LEU A 119 -13.20 9.25 -4.03
CA LEU A 119 -11.89 8.73 -4.38
C LEU A 119 -10.89 9.87 -4.62
N THR A 120 -9.72 9.74 -4.01
CA THR A 120 -8.55 10.51 -4.43
C THR A 120 -8.04 9.99 -5.77
N PRO A 121 -7.20 10.75 -6.52
CA PRO A 121 -6.56 10.23 -7.74
C PRO A 121 -5.81 8.92 -7.51
N TYR A 122 -5.18 8.75 -6.34
CA TYR A 122 -4.57 7.48 -5.94
C TYR A 122 -5.61 6.35 -5.80
N GLY A 123 -6.68 6.58 -5.01
CA GLY A 123 -7.76 5.59 -4.83
C GLY A 123 -8.42 5.20 -6.15
N ALA A 124 -8.70 6.18 -7.02
CA ALA A 124 -9.25 5.94 -8.35
C ALA A 124 -8.34 5.07 -9.21
N SER A 125 -7.02 5.34 -9.22
CA SER A 125 -6.06 4.54 -9.98
C SER A 125 -5.93 3.10 -9.46
N LYS A 126 -6.00 2.90 -8.13
CA LYS A 126 -6.00 1.55 -7.53
C LYS A 126 -7.29 0.79 -7.89
N LEU A 127 -8.44 1.47 -7.87
CA LEU A 127 -9.72 0.87 -8.27
C LEU A 127 -9.72 0.49 -9.76
N ALA A 128 -9.19 1.33 -10.64
CA ALA A 128 -9.02 1.01 -12.06
C ALA A 128 -8.08 -0.22 -12.25
N GLY A 129 -7.03 -0.35 -11.44
CA GLY A 129 -6.19 -1.54 -11.40
C GLY A 129 -6.96 -2.79 -10.96
N GLU A 130 -7.83 -2.70 -9.94
CA GLU A 130 -8.70 -3.82 -9.53
C GLU A 130 -9.61 -4.29 -10.68
N SER A 131 -10.20 -3.34 -11.42
CA SER A 131 -11.05 -3.68 -12.59
C SER A 131 -10.25 -4.44 -13.65
N ALA A 132 -9.06 -3.94 -14.02
CA ALA A 132 -8.20 -4.61 -15.00
C ALA A 132 -7.80 -6.02 -14.55
N VAL A 133 -7.52 -6.23 -13.26
CA VAL A 133 -7.18 -7.54 -12.70
C VAL A 133 -8.39 -8.48 -12.72
N LYS A 134 -9.57 -8.02 -12.32
CA LYS A 134 -10.80 -8.83 -12.31
C LYS A 134 -11.25 -9.27 -13.70
N GLU A 135 -11.05 -8.41 -14.69
CA GLU A 135 -11.41 -8.65 -16.09
C GLU A 135 -10.36 -9.47 -16.86
N SER A 136 -9.19 -9.75 -16.25
CA SER A 136 -8.04 -10.36 -16.92
C SER A 136 -8.20 -11.82 -17.31
N GLY A 137 -9.15 -12.57 -16.71
CA GLY A 137 -9.24 -14.03 -16.84
C GLY A 137 -8.10 -14.81 -16.17
N LEU A 138 -7.27 -14.15 -15.37
CA LEU A 138 -6.21 -14.77 -14.58
C LEU A 138 -6.76 -15.36 -13.27
N ASP A 139 -5.98 -16.20 -12.62
CA ASP A 139 -6.23 -16.71 -11.27
C ASP A 139 -5.81 -15.63 -10.25
N TRP A 140 -6.63 -14.58 -10.17
CA TRP A 140 -6.27 -13.37 -9.42
C TRP A 140 -6.69 -13.44 -7.95
N THR A 141 -5.96 -12.72 -7.11
CA THR A 141 -6.36 -12.33 -5.75
C THR A 141 -6.04 -10.85 -5.55
N ILE A 142 -6.94 -10.12 -4.91
CA ILE A 142 -6.75 -8.71 -4.56
C ILE A 142 -6.64 -8.58 -3.05
N VAL A 143 -5.65 -7.84 -2.57
CA VAL A 143 -5.55 -7.46 -1.16
C VAL A 143 -5.65 -5.95 -1.01
N ARG A 144 -6.41 -5.49 0.00
CA ARG A 144 -6.62 -4.08 0.34
C ARG A 144 -6.04 -3.79 1.72
N PRO A 145 -4.75 -3.43 1.80
CA PRO A 145 -4.15 -3.01 3.06
C PRO A 145 -4.81 -1.75 3.61
N THR A 146 -4.87 -1.65 4.94
CA THR A 146 -5.14 -0.41 5.66
C THR A 146 -3.84 0.35 5.92
N LEU A 147 -3.85 1.33 6.85
CA LEU A 147 -2.66 2.09 7.22
C LEU A 147 -1.58 1.16 7.80
N VAL A 148 -0.42 1.10 7.15
CA VAL A 148 0.68 0.20 7.53
C VAL A 148 1.61 0.87 8.54
N ILE A 149 1.82 0.22 9.69
CA ILE A 149 2.63 0.72 10.81
C ILE A 149 3.80 -0.25 11.11
N GLY A 150 4.83 0.26 11.77
CA GLY A 150 5.98 -0.52 12.28
C GLY A 150 7.24 -0.33 11.45
N ASP A 151 8.29 -1.09 11.79
CA ASP A 151 9.57 -1.11 11.07
C ASP A 151 9.33 -1.61 9.64
N GLY A 152 9.59 -0.73 8.68
CA GLY A 152 9.13 -0.94 7.32
C GLY A 152 7.68 -0.48 7.07
N GLY A 153 7.07 0.27 7.99
CA GLY A 153 5.75 0.88 7.83
C GLY A 153 5.67 1.84 6.65
N GLY A 154 4.46 2.01 6.11
CA GLY A 154 4.20 2.82 4.93
C GLY A 154 4.66 4.28 5.08
N VAL A 155 4.97 4.90 3.95
CA VAL A 155 5.35 6.33 3.88
C VAL A 155 4.28 7.22 4.52
N GLU A 156 3.00 6.85 4.38
CA GLU A 156 1.86 7.62 4.92
C GLU A 156 1.91 7.70 6.46
N PHE A 157 2.16 6.56 7.13
CA PHE A 157 2.27 6.56 8.60
C PHE A 157 3.48 7.35 9.08
N ARG A 158 4.64 7.22 8.45
CA ARG A 158 5.83 8.01 8.81
C ARG A 158 5.59 9.50 8.64
N MET A 159 4.98 9.92 7.52
CA MET A 159 4.62 11.33 7.31
C MET A 159 3.64 11.84 8.37
N TYR A 160 2.70 10.99 8.78
CA TYR A 160 1.75 11.32 9.85
C TYR A 160 2.45 11.45 11.20
N ALA A 161 3.28 10.49 11.58
CA ALA A 161 4.03 10.51 12.83
C ALA A 161 4.99 11.71 12.91
N ASP A 162 5.72 11.99 11.82
CA ASP A 162 6.59 13.16 11.72
C ASP A 162 5.79 14.47 11.89
N PHE A 163 4.61 14.55 11.29
CA PHE A 163 3.76 15.72 11.40
C PHE A 163 3.24 15.91 12.84
N VAL A 164 2.77 14.84 13.48
CA VAL A 164 2.32 14.83 14.88
C VAL A 164 3.44 15.28 15.83
N CYS A 165 4.67 14.80 15.59
CA CYS A 165 5.81 15.06 16.47
C CYS A 165 6.52 16.38 16.20
N ARG A 166 6.16 17.13 15.15
CA ARG A 166 6.94 18.28 14.67
C ARG A 166 6.75 19.55 15.50
N PHE A 167 5.53 19.84 15.94
CA PHE A 167 5.18 21.09 16.60
C PHE A 167 4.51 20.83 17.94
N PRO A 168 4.74 21.68 18.97
CA PRO A 168 4.14 21.51 20.30
C PRO A 168 2.61 21.69 20.29
N VAL A 169 2.07 22.31 19.24
CA VAL A 169 0.61 22.39 19.00
C VAL A 169 0.30 21.63 17.72
N TYR A 170 -0.48 20.58 17.84
CA TYR A 170 -0.86 19.71 16.73
C TYR A 170 -2.32 19.95 16.31
N PRO A 171 -2.57 20.49 15.11
CA PRO A 171 -3.94 20.66 14.61
C PRO A 171 -4.51 19.32 14.17
N LEU A 172 -5.68 18.96 14.70
CA LEU A 172 -6.45 17.76 14.35
C LEU A 172 -7.55 18.10 13.35
N PRO A 173 -7.36 17.86 12.05
CA PRO A 173 -8.40 18.09 11.04
C PRO A 173 -9.68 17.28 11.36
N GLY A 174 -10.83 17.96 11.35
CA GLY A 174 -12.11 17.33 11.70
C GLY A 174 -12.20 16.78 13.12
N GLY A 175 -11.35 17.26 14.05
CA GLY A 175 -11.28 16.73 15.41
C GLY A 175 -10.62 15.34 15.51
N GLY A 176 -10.07 14.82 14.42
CA GLY A 176 -9.40 13.52 14.42
C GLY A 176 -10.32 12.31 14.65
N THR A 177 -11.61 12.45 14.33
CA THR A 177 -12.64 11.43 14.62
C THR A 177 -12.66 10.24 13.67
N ALA A 178 -12.02 10.37 12.50
CA ALA A 178 -11.94 9.27 11.52
C ALA A 178 -11.29 8.02 12.12
N ARG A 179 -11.96 6.88 11.98
CA ARG A 179 -11.56 5.60 12.56
C ARG A 179 -10.71 4.78 11.58
N LYS A 180 -9.68 4.15 12.10
CA LYS A 180 -8.75 3.31 11.36
C LYS A 180 -8.56 1.96 12.04
N LYS A 181 -8.19 0.97 11.26
CA LYS A 181 -7.68 -0.34 11.72
C LYS A 181 -6.25 -0.51 11.19
N PRO A 182 -5.24 0.16 11.79
CA PRO A 182 -3.88 0.07 11.28
C PRO A 182 -3.34 -1.36 11.40
N VAL A 183 -2.48 -1.75 10.45
CA VAL A 183 -1.87 -3.08 10.38
C VAL A 183 -0.36 -2.99 10.54
N ARG A 184 0.24 -3.93 11.28
CA ARG A 184 1.70 -4.06 11.35
C ARG A 184 2.25 -4.53 10.00
N SER A 185 3.39 -3.99 9.59
CA SER A 185 4.05 -4.40 8.34
C SER A 185 4.33 -5.91 8.29
N VAL A 186 4.69 -6.51 9.41
CA VAL A 186 4.93 -7.96 9.53
C VAL A 186 3.66 -8.77 9.25
N ASP A 187 2.54 -8.37 9.85
CA ASP A 187 1.27 -9.09 9.66
C ASP A 187 0.74 -8.89 8.24
N LEU A 188 0.90 -7.68 7.69
CA LEU A 188 0.54 -7.41 6.31
C LEU A 188 1.27 -8.32 5.32
N VAL A 189 2.60 -8.47 5.44
CA VAL A 189 3.36 -9.29 4.48
C VAL A 189 3.04 -10.78 4.61
N LYS A 190 2.77 -11.27 5.83
CA LYS A 190 2.25 -12.64 6.05
C LYS A 190 0.92 -12.86 5.35
N GLY A 191 0.00 -11.89 5.48
CA GLY A 191 -1.30 -11.93 4.81
C GLY A 191 -1.18 -11.87 3.28
N ILE A 192 -0.30 -11.00 2.75
CA ILE A 192 -0.02 -10.93 1.30
C ILE A 192 0.56 -12.25 0.79
N ALA A 193 1.56 -12.82 1.50
CA ALA A 193 2.16 -14.08 1.10
C ALA A 193 1.14 -15.23 1.13
N ALA A 194 0.33 -15.33 2.19
CA ALA A 194 -0.74 -16.32 2.28
C ALA A 194 -1.73 -16.17 1.12
N ALA A 195 -2.26 -14.96 0.90
CA ALA A 195 -3.23 -14.69 -0.16
C ALA A 195 -2.69 -14.99 -1.57
N GLY A 196 -1.38 -14.78 -1.81
CA GLY A 196 -0.76 -15.06 -3.10
C GLY A 196 -0.47 -16.54 -3.35
N LEU A 197 -0.27 -17.32 -2.30
CA LEU A 197 0.10 -18.74 -2.39
C LEU A 197 -1.10 -19.68 -2.23
N ALA A 198 -2.18 -19.25 -1.58
CA ALA A 198 -3.35 -20.07 -1.30
C ALA A 198 -4.25 -20.23 -2.55
N PRO A 199 -4.54 -21.47 -3.02
CA PRO A 199 -5.47 -21.69 -4.13
C PRO A 199 -6.90 -21.21 -3.82
N GLU A 200 -7.35 -21.33 -2.58
CA GLU A 200 -8.66 -20.89 -2.10
C GLU A 200 -8.84 -19.37 -2.13
N ALA A 201 -7.76 -18.63 -2.24
CA ALA A 201 -7.80 -17.17 -2.37
C ALA A 201 -8.08 -16.69 -3.80
N ILE A 202 -8.09 -17.57 -4.79
CA ILE A 202 -8.34 -17.22 -6.20
C ILE A 202 -9.76 -16.65 -6.35
N GLY A 203 -9.88 -15.53 -7.07
CA GLY A 203 -11.16 -14.84 -7.32
C GLY A 203 -11.65 -13.99 -6.13
N ASN A 204 -10.88 -13.89 -5.05
CA ASN A 204 -11.28 -13.21 -3.84
C ASN A 204 -10.55 -11.88 -3.62
N THR A 205 -11.21 -10.99 -2.87
CA THR A 205 -10.66 -9.72 -2.42
C THR A 205 -10.65 -9.69 -0.90
N TYR A 206 -9.48 -9.49 -0.30
CA TYR A 206 -9.30 -9.47 1.15
C TYR A 206 -8.87 -8.10 1.64
N ALA A 207 -9.50 -7.61 2.71
CA ALA A 207 -8.95 -6.51 3.49
C ALA A 207 -7.89 -7.05 4.47
N LEU A 208 -6.70 -6.46 4.47
CA LEU A 208 -5.66 -6.78 5.44
C LEU A 208 -5.50 -5.60 6.39
N ALA A 209 -6.09 -5.75 7.57
CA ALA A 209 -6.12 -4.74 8.62
C ALA A 209 -5.72 -5.35 9.97
N GLY A 210 -5.32 -4.51 10.92
CA GLY A 210 -5.09 -4.93 12.29
C GLY A 210 -6.39 -5.22 13.05
N PRO A 211 -6.30 -5.75 14.28
CA PRO A 211 -7.48 -6.13 15.07
C PRO A 211 -8.14 -4.93 15.77
N GLU A 212 -7.39 -3.85 16.01
CA GLU A 212 -7.83 -2.72 16.84
C GLU A 212 -8.34 -1.55 15.99
N VAL A 213 -9.50 -1.02 16.38
CA VAL A 213 -10.03 0.23 15.82
C VAL A 213 -9.57 1.39 16.68
N MET A 214 -9.02 2.42 16.07
CA MET A 214 -8.64 3.66 16.74
C MET A 214 -8.97 4.88 15.88
N THR A 215 -9.24 6.00 16.52
CA THR A 215 -9.39 7.29 15.85
C THR A 215 -8.03 7.88 15.49
N MET A 216 -7.99 8.83 14.56
CA MET A 216 -6.79 9.58 14.25
C MET A 216 -6.25 10.35 15.48
N ALA A 217 -7.14 10.80 16.39
CA ALA A 217 -6.75 11.43 17.64
C ALA A 217 -6.04 10.45 18.59
N GLU A 218 -6.63 9.28 18.84
CA GLU A 218 -6.01 8.23 19.67
C GLU A 218 -4.67 7.75 19.09
N MET A 219 -4.59 7.67 17.77
CA MET A 219 -3.33 7.32 17.09
C MET A 219 -2.26 8.40 17.32
N ALA A 220 -2.62 9.70 17.23
CA ALA A 220 -1.71 10.80 17.55
C ALA A 220 -1.22 10.74 19.00
N GLU A 221 -2.12 10.49 19.97
CA GLU A 221 -1.76 10.32 21.37
C GLU A 221 -0.75 9.19 21.58
N ARG A 222 -0.98 8.02 20.97
CA ARG A 222 -0.06 6.89 21.07
C ARG A 222 1.31 7.21 20.47
N ILE A 223 1.34 7.87 19.29
CA ILE A 223 2.59 8.33 18.66
C ILE A 223 3.35 9.28 19.60
N LEU A 224 2.68 10.28 20.17
CA LEU A 224 3.31 11.24 21.08
C LEU A 224 3.84 10.57 22.34
N ARG A 225 3.06 9.64 22.92
CA ARG A 225 3.47 8.86 24.09
C ARG A 225 4.72 8.03 23.81
N THR A 226 4.75 7.32 22.67
CA THR A 226 5.91 6.52 22.26
C THR A 226 7.15 7.39 22.00
N ALA A 227 6.94 8.61 21.46
CA ALA A 227 8.02 9.57 21.23
C ALA A 227 8.46 10.34 22.49
N GLY A 228 7.85 10.11 23.65
CA GLY A 228 8.12 10.83 24.89
C GLY A 228 7.77 12.34 24.80
N LYS A 229 6.79 12.72 23.96
CA LYS A 229 6.38 14.10 23.73
C LYS A 229 4.99 14.37 24.29
N CYS A 230 4.80 15.61 24.76
CA CYS A 230 3.51 16.12 25.22
C CYS A 230 3.14 17.35 24.38
N HIS A 231 2.27 17.17 23.41
CA HIS A 231 1.80 18.23 22.51
C HIS A 231 0.34 18.54 22.77
N LEU A 232 -0.05 19.81 22.62
CA LEU A 232 -1.44 20.22 22.69
C LEU A 232 -2.13 19.87 21.36
N MET A 233 -3.13 18.99 21.42
CA MET A 233 -3.97 18.67 20.26
C MET A 233 -5.15 19.64 20.19
N VAL A 234 -5.28 20.35 19.06
CA VAL A 234 -6.33 21.35 18.86
C VAL A 234 -7.26 20.91 17.73
N PRO A 235 -8.54 20.66 17.99
CA PRO A 235 -9.51 20.36 16.95
C PRO A 235 -9.57 21.48 15.90
N LEU A 236 -9.35 21.13 14.63
CA LEU A 236 -9.37 22.09 13.53
C LEU A 236 -10.63 21.84 12.67
N PRO A 237 -11.57 22.80 12.58
CA PRO A 237 -12.73 22.69 11.72
C PRO A 237 -12.33 22.36 10.28
N TRP A 238 -13.13 21.52 9.61
CA TRP A 238 -12.83 20.96 8.31
C TRP A 238 -12.60 22.01 7.23
N TRP A 239 -13.39 23.08 7.25
CA TRP A 239 -13.25 24.17 6.29
C TRP A 239 -11.93 24.95 6.45
N ILE A 240 -11.43 25.09 7.68
CA ILE A 240 -10.12 25.69 7.96
C ILE A 240 -9.01 24.75 7.47
N ALA A 241 -9.11 23.46 7.81
CA ALA A 241 -8.11 22.46 7.39
C ALA A 241 -7.94 22.43 5.87
N LYS A 242 -9.05 22.47 5.12
CA LYS A 242 -9.04 22.54 3.65
C LYS A 242 -8.32 23.80 3.13
N ARG A 243 -8.65 24.97 3.66
CA ARG A 243 -8.01 26.23 3.24
C ARG A 243 -6.52 26.25 3.54
N LEU A 244 -6.12 25.82 4.72
CA LEU A 244 -4.70 25.71 5.10
C LEU A 244 -3.94 24.71 4.23
N ALA A 245 -4.53 23.58 3.89
CA ALA A 245 -3.92 22.60 3.02
C ALA A 245 -3.70 23.13 1.59
N VAL A 246 -4.67 23.89 1.05
CA VAL A 246 -4.54 24.57 -0.25
C VAL A 246 -3.43 25.64 -0.20
N LEU A 247 -3.44 26.50 0.83
CA LEU A 247 -2.43 27.55 1.01
C LEU A 247 -1.01 26.97 1.14
N ARG A 248 -0.87 25.89 1.92
CA ARG A 248 0.40 25.17 2.07
C ARG A 248 0.92 24.61 0.75
N ASN A 249 0.03 24.08 -0.11
CA ASN A 249 0.43 23.60 -1.44
C ASN A 249 0.94 24.73 -2.35
N TRP A 250 0.35 25.94 -2.20
CA TRP A 250 0.75 27.11 -2.97
C TRP A 250 2.14 27.64 -2.56
N ILE A 251 2.45 27.65 -1.24
CA ILE A 251 3.69 28.22 -0.70
C ILE A 251 4.86 27.21 -0.67
N GLY A 252 4.59 25.92 -0.49
CA GLY A 252 5.57 24.96 0.03
C GLY A 252 6.15 23.93 -0.93
N GLY A 253 5.88 23.97 -2.23
CA GLY A 253 6.56 23.07 -3.18
C GLY A 253 6.44 21.55 -2.89
N ARG A 254 5.43 21.06 -2.15
CA ARG A 254 5.39 19.68 -1.66
C ARG A 254 4.74 18.67 -2.62
N ARG A 255 5.11 17.38 -2.47
CA ARG A 255 4.80 16.24 -3.37
C ARG A 255 3.36 15.71 -3.31
N VAL A 256 2.44 16.29 -2.51
CA VAL A 256 1.09 15.74 -2.22
C VAL A 256 0.03 16.81 -2.41
N SER A 257 -1.10 16.47 -3.06
CA SER A 257 -2.27 17.37 -3.12
C SER A 257 -2.91 17.54 -1.73
N ALA A 258 -3.60 18.69 -1.51
CA ALA A 258 -4.32 18.93 -0.26
C ALA A 258 -5.38 17.87 0.03
N GLU A 259 -6.08 17.42 -1.01
CA GLU A 259 -7.13 16.40 -0.93
C GLU A 259 -6.55 15.05 -0.50
N GLN A 260 -5.43 14.65 -1.09
CA GLN A 260 -4.76 13.41 -0.74
C GLN A 260 -4.21 13.43 0.70
N ALA A 261 -3.65 14.56 1.14
CA ALA A 261 -3.15 14.71 2.50
C ALA A 261 -4.26 14.65 3.57
N LEU A 262 -5.47 15.10 3.22
CA LEU A 262 -6.60 15.16 4.15
C LEU A 262 -7.51 13.93 4.08
N ALA A 263 -7.48 13.15 3.01
CA ALA A 263 -8.37 11.99 2.83
C ALA A 263 -8.27 10.98 3.99
N GLY A 264 -7.05 10.77 4.51
CA GLY A 264 -6.81 9.94 5.68
C GLY A 264 -7.51 10.42 6.96
N PHE A 265 -7.81 11.72 7.08
CA PHE A 265 -8.53 12.28 8.24
C PHE A 265 -10.04 12.35 8.03
N LEU A 266 -10.50 12.17 6.78
CA LEU A 266 -11.89 12.39 6.40
C LEU A 266 -12.75 11.14 6.52
N TYR A 267 -12.21 10.00 6.12
CA TYR A 267 -13.00 8.78 5.95
C TYR A 267 -12.55 7.69 6.90
N ASP A 268 -13.50 6.90 7.39
CA ASP A 268 -13.24 5.68 8.14
C ASP A 268 -12.57 4.63 7.24
N ALA A 269 -11.67 3.84 7.83
CA ALA A 269 -11.05 2.68 7.20
C ALA A 269 -11.04 1.51 8.21
N VAL A 270 -12.24 0.94 8.43
CA VAL A 270 -12.52 -0.11 9.41
C VAL A 270 -13.13 -1.31 8.68
N PRO A 271 -12.37 -1.97 7.79
CA PRO A 271 -12.90 -3.12 7.07
C PRO A 271 -13.09 -4.33 7.99
N ASP A 272 -13.98 -5.22 7.57
CA ASP A 272 -14.05 -6.57 8.09
C ASP A 272 -12.87 -7.40 7.55
N ILE A 273 -12.30 -8.27 8.40
CA ILE A 273 -11.19 -9.17 8.07
C ILE A 273 -11.53 -10.65 8.27
N GLU A 274 -12.78 -10.99 8.51
CA GLU A 274 -13.18 -12.37 8.83
C GLU A 274 -12.90 -13.33 7.66
N ASN A 275 -13.10 -12.90 6.41
CA ASN A 275 -12.74 -13.73 5.26
C ASN A 275 -11.21 -13.98 5.21
N ALA A 276 -10.40 -12.96 5.51
CA ALA A 276 -8.95 -13.15 5.56
C ALA A 276 -8.53 -14.10 6.71
N ARG A 277 -9.20 -14.03 7.86
CA ARG A 277 -8.98 -14.96 8.96
C ARG A 277 -9.30 -16.39 8.59
N LYS A 278 -10.46 -16.58 7.97
CA LYS A 278 -10.96 -17.90 7.62
C LYS A 278 -10.14 -18.57 6.52
N ASP A 279 -9.87 -17.83 5.44
CA ASP A 279 -9.30 -18.42 4.21
C ASP A 279 -7.77 -18.39 4.22
N LEU A 280 -7.14 -17.47 4.98
CA LEU A 280 -5.70 -17.22 4.94
C LEU A 280 -4.99 -17.47 6.30
N ASP A 281 -5.72 -17.94 7.32
CA ASP A 281 -5.22 -18.02 8.71
C ASP A 281 -4.61 -16.69 9.19
N TYR A 282 -5.25 -15.57 8.77
CA TYR A 282 -4.75 -14.23 9.02
C TYR A 282 -5.04 -13.80 10.46
N SER A 283 -4.01 -13.79 11.31
CA SER A 283 -4.12 -13.44 12.73
C SER A 283 -3.22 -12.24 13.08
N PRO A 284 -3.64 -11.01 12.76
CA PRO A 284 -2.84 -9.83 13.01
C PRO A 284 -2.82 -9.44 14.48
N GLU A 285 -1.69 -8.89 14.94
CA GLU A 285 -1.52 -8.33 16.29
C GLU A 285 -1.78 -6.82 16.31
N LYS A 286 -1.91 -6.25 17.53
CA LYS A 286 -2.07 -4.80 17.72
C LYS A 286 -0.88 -4.04 17.13
N ALA A 287 -1.16 -2.93 16.47
CA ALA A 287 -0.15 -2.19 15.70
C ALA A 287 0.57 -1.09 16.49
N LEU A 288 -0.02 -0.56 17.58
CA LEU A 288 0.51 0.52 18.44
C LEU A 288 0.28 0.22 19.92
#